data_32ac5020793d1576caf03e047d5453e5
#
_entry.id   32ac5020793d1576caf03e047d5453e5
#
_cell.length_a   1.000
_cell.length_b   1.000
_cell.length_c   1.000
_cell.angle_alpha   90.00
_cell.angle_beta   90.00
_cell.angle_gamma   90.00
#
_symmetry.space_group_name_H-M   'P 1'
#
loop_
_entity.id
_entity.type
_entity.pdbx_description
1 polymer ?
#
loop_
_entity_poly.entity_id
_entity_poly.type
_entity_poly.pdbx_seq_one_letter_code
_entity_poly.pdbx_strand_id
1 'polypeptide(L)'
;MASFVDRVVLHVAGGDGGHGCTSIHREKFKPLAGPDGGDGGHGGSVILRVDPSVTTLLSYHRSPHRSAAGGTPGMGDWRRGENGADVILPVPEGTVVKDIDGSVIADLVEPDAELVVAEGGAGGRGNFSLASSKRRAPGFHLLGLPGEKKDVVLELKSIADVALVGYPSAGKSSLIAAMSAARPKIADYPFTTLVPNLGVVEAGSSRYTIADVPGLIPGASEGKGLGLEFLRHIERCAVIVHVLDAATLESDRDPLHDLEVIEAELATYSQRLADDGSATGRLPLMSRPRVIVVNKVDMPDGAAMAEMMHDELLERGWPVFEVSALTRKGLRELSYALAALVEQDRQQLQEVESQTVRPVITPDPVGRRKNEPIATIKLVNHPQEGKVYQVRGHKPERWVLQTDFTNNEAVGYLADRLAIAGVEDELLKAGAQGGDTVLIGDLSDGVIFTWEPTLTAGAELLGQRGTDVRVEDYHRRTNEQRRAEYKERMDAKEAARAALREEAAQGLWTDPDL
;
A
#
# COMPACT_ATOMS: atom_id res chain seq x y z
N MET A 1 8.74 0.60 25.41
CA MET A 1 9.71 -0.19 24.65
C MET A 1 9.25 -0.20 23.20
N ALA A 2 10.08 0.19 22.28
CA ALA A 2 9.71 0.24 20.85
C ALA A 2 10.01 -1.13 20.25
N SER A 3 9.01 -1.91 19.87
CA SER A 3 9.21 -3.17 19.15
C SER A 3 9.56 -2.87 17.70
N PHE A 4 10.47 -3.64 17.12
CA PHE A 4 10.84 -3.54 15.71
C PHE A 4 9.87 -4.40 14.88
N VAL A 5 9.38 -3.85 13.77
CA VAL A 5 8.46 -4.55 12.85
C VAL A 5 9.04 -4.43 11.44
N ASP A 6 9.32 -5.57 10.82
CA ASP A 6 9.90 -5.70 9.49
C ASP A 6 8.88 -6.01 8.39
N ARG A 7 7.70 -6.50 8.78
CA ARG A 7 6.60 -6.81 7.87
C ARG A 7 5.28 -6.35 8.44
N VAL A 8 4.49 -5.66 7.63
CA VAL A 8 3.15 -5.19 8.02
C VAL A 8 2.20 -5.22 6.82
N VAL A 9 0.96 -5.58 7.07
CA VAL A 9 -0.13 -5.37 6.11
C VAL A 9 -0.73 -4.01 6.38
N LEU A 10 -0.76 -3.17 5.36
CA LEU A 10 -1.29 -1.81 5.43
C LEU A 10 -2.55 -1.73 4.56
N HIS A 11 -3.66 -1.31 5.18
CA HIS A 11 -4.94 -1.08 4.52
C HIS A 11 -5.03 0.40 4.15
N VAL A 12 -4.90 0.71 2.87
CA VAL A 12 -4.88 2.09 2.38
C VAL A 12 -6.15 2.44 1.63
N ALA A 13 -6.61 3.66 1.82
CA ALA A 13 -7.75 4.20 1.10
C ALA A 13 -7.45 5.65 0.66
N GLY A 14 -7.51 5.90 -0.64
CA GLY A 14 -7.56 7.27 -1.16
C GLY A 14 -8.84 7.96 -0.71
N GLY A 15 -8.83 9.28 -0.63
CA GLY A 15 -10.00 10.08 -0.32
C GLY A 15 -11.01 10.05 -1.47
N ASP A 16 -12.29 10.08 -1.16
CA ASP A 16 -13.33 10.16 -2.20
C ASP A 16 -13.34 11.55 -2.84
N GLY A 17 -13.64 11.63 -4.13
CA GLY A 17 -13.86 12.90 -4.82
C GLY A 17 -15.16 13.57 -4.38
N GLY A 18 -15.14 14.88 -4.23
CA GLY A 18 -16.33 15.69 -3.95
C GLY A 18 -17.30 15.67 -5.14
N HIS A 19 -18.61 15.71 -4.89
CA HIS A 19 -19.61 15.80 -5.94
C HIS A 19 -19.60 17.18 -6.60
N GLY A 20 -19.96 17.27 -7.87
CA GLY A 20 -20.25 18.55 -8.52
C GLY A 20 -21.49 19.21 -7.93
N CYS A 21 -21.75 20.43 -8.30
CA CYS A 21 -22.93 21.18 -7.88
C CYS A 21 -23.83 21.49 -9.07
N THR A 22 -25.16 21.45 -8.85
CA THR A 22 -26.15 21.96 -9.79
C THR A 22 -26.75 23.24 -9.23
N SER A 23 -26.38 24.37 -9.81
CA SER A 23 -26.85 25.70 -9.40
C SER A 23 -27.05 26.59 -10.62
N ILE A 24 -27.92 27.59 -10.48
CA ILE A 24 -28.23 28.59 -11.51
C ILE A 24 -27.97 29.97 -10.94
N HIS A 25 -27.14 30.74 -11.62
CA HIS A 25 -26.83 32.11 -11.25
C HIS A 25 -28.06 33.00 -11.31
N ARG A 26 -28.26 33.80 -10.28
CA ARG A 26 -29.39 34.69 -10.14
C ARG A 26 -28.92 36.13 -9.95
N GLU A 27 -29.22 36.95 -10.94
CA GLU A 27 -28.97 38.40 -10.85
C GLU A 27 -30.29 39.16 -10.69
N LYS A 28 -30.20 40.39 -10.21
CA LYS A 28 -31.33 41.30 -10.16
C LYS A 28 -31.83 41.54 -11.60
N PHE A 29 -33.09 41.22 -11.86
CA PHE A 29 -33.75 41.25 -13.17
C PHE A 29 -33.35 40.14 -14.19
N LYS A 30 -32.45 39.21 -13.82
CA LYS A 30 -32.10 38.03 -14.62
C LYS A 30 -32.11 36.78 -13.75
N PRO A 31 -33.28 36.22 -13.42
CA PRO A 31 -33.36 35.11 -12.47
C PRO A 31 -32.76 33.82 -13.00
N LEU A 32 -32.48 33.72 -14.29
CA LEU A 32 -31.91 32.57 -15.00
C LEU A 32 -30.70 33.04 -15.83
N ALA A 33 -29.62 33.45 -15.18
CA ALA A 33 -28.43 33.98 -15.86
C ALA A 33 -27.47 32.89 -16.37
N GLY A 34 -27.77 31.62 -16.12
CA GLY A 34 -27.01 30.46 -16.61
C GLY A 34 -26.55 29.53 -15.48
N PRO A 35 -25.95 28.36 -15.83
CA PRO A 35 -25.42 27.45 -14.83
C PRO A 35 -24.19 28.06 -14.15
N ASP A 36 -24.09 27.91 -12.83
CA ASP A 36 -22.99 28.42 -12.02
C ASP A 36 -22.48 27.40 -10.97
N GLY A 37 -22.97 26.16 -11.06
CA GLY A 37 -22.50 25.10 -10.17
C GLY A 37 -21.06 24.70 -10.46
N GLY A 38 -20.21 24.80 -9.42
CA GLY A 38 -18.79 24.45 -9.49
C GLY A 38 -18.53 22.94 -9.45
N ASP A 39 -17.32 22.57 -9.84
CA ASP A 39 -16.84 21.18 -9.78
C ASP A 39 -16.49 20.82 -8.32
N GLY A 40 -16.62 19.53 -7.96
CA GLY A 40 -16.09 19.00 -6.71
C GLY A 40 -14.58 18.90 -6.71
N GLY A 41 -13.97 18.93 -5.52
CA GLY A 41 -12.53 18.73 -5.32
C GLY A 41 -12.14 17.26 -5.52
N HIS A 42 -10.89 17.02 -5.87
CA HIS A 42 -10.32 15.67 -5.89
C HIS A 42 -10.09 15.16 -4.46
N GLY A 43 -10.20 13.86 -4.25
CA GLY A 43 -9.73 13.23 -3.02
C GLY A 43 -8.21 13.23 -2.95
N GLY A 44 -7.65 13.19 -1.74
CA GLY A 44 -6.22 13.04 -1.50
C GLY A 44 -5.76 11.61 -1.75
N SER A 45 -4.50 11.46 -2.10
CA SER A 45 -3.84 10.16 -2.32
C SER A 45 -3.06 9.72 -1.08
N VAL A 46 -2.81 8.40 -0.95
CA VAL A 46 -1.90 7.86 0.05
C VAL A 46 -0.56 7.56 -0.62
N ILE A 47 0.50 8.19 -0.12
CA ILE A 47 1.84 8.18 -0.71
C ILE A 47 2.81 7.61 0.32
N LEU A 48 3.56 6.57 -0.04
CA LEU A 48 4.73 6.13 0.70
C LEU A 48 5.92 6.98 0.28
N ARG A 49 6.70 7.46 1.24
CA ARG A 49 7.94 8.21 0.99
C ARG A 49 9.06 7.64 1.84
N VAL A 50 10.22 7.42 1.23
CA VAL A 50 11.42 7.01 1.97
C VAL A 50 11.91 8.14 2.85
N ASP A 51 12.08 7.85 4.14
CA ASP A 51 12.63 8.79 5.12
C ASP A 51 13.79 8.07 5.85
N PRO A 52 15.04 8.51 5.65
CA PRO A 52 16.21 7.91 6.30
C PRO A 52 16.19 7.98 7.84
N SER A 53 15.34 8.85 8.41
CA SER A 53 15.18 8.97 9.87
C SER A 53 14.31 7.85 10.45
N VAL A 54 13.47 7.21 9.61
CA VAL A 54 12.59 6.10 9.99
C VAL A 54 13.34 4.79 9.84
N THR A 55 13.35 3.96 10.89
CA THR A 55 14.09 2.69 10.92
C THR A 55 13.22 1.46 11.12
N THR A 56 11.90 1.62 11.26
CA THR A 56 10.98 0.51 11.57
C THR A 56 9.58 0.78 11.04
N LEU A 57 8.83 -0.26 10.73
CA LEU A 57 7.42 -0.21 10.32
C LEU A 57 6.43 -0.27 11.50
N LEU A 58 6.92 -0.13 12.74
CA LEU A 58 6.11 -0.27 13.96
C LEU A 58 4.89 0.66 14.00
N SER A 59 5.01 1.88 13.49
CA SER A 59 3.90 2.86 13.44
C SER A 59 2.72 2.32 12.64
N TYR A 60 2.98 1.53 11.60
CA TYR A 60 1.98 0.92 10.73
C TYR A 60 1.41 -0.36 11.32
N HIS A 61 2.20 -1.12 12.08
CA HIS A 61 1.68 -2.26 12.82
C HIS A 61 0.64 -1.84 13.87
N ARG A 62 0.87 -0.71 14.57
CA ARG A 62 -0.08 -0.19 15.56
C ARG A 62 -1.33 0.44 14.93
N SER A 63 -1.20 1.01 13.75
CA SER A 63 -2.30 1.68 13.04
C SER A 63 -2.24 1.29 11.56
N PRO A 64 -2.74 0.10 11.19
CA PRO A 64 -2.62 -0.42 9.83
C PRO A 64 -3.57 0.25 8.83
N HIS A 65 -4.60 0.92 9.29
CA HIS A 65 -5.56 1.62 8.43
C HIS A 65 -5.12 3.07 8.20
N ARG A 66 -4.97 3.44 6.93
CA ARG A 66 -4.57 4.78 6.49
C ARG A 66 -5.48 5.27 5.38
N SER A 67 -6.11 6.40 5.59
CA SER A 67 -7.00 7.01 4.59
C SER A 67 -6.65 8.48 4.40
N ALA A 68 -6.68 8.91 3.15
CA ALA A 68 -6.54 10.32 2.80
C ALA A 68 -7.88 11.05 2.91
N ALA A 69 -7.83 12.37 2.97
CA ALA A 69 -9.02 13.21 3.09
C ALA A 69 -9.81 13.22 1.77
N GLY A 70 -11.15 13.21 1.87
CA GLY A 70 -12.02 13.39 0.71
C GLY A 70 -12.00 14.82 0.20
N GLY A 71 -12.29 15.01 -1.09
CA GLY A 71 -12.55 16.32 -1.68
C GLY A 71 -13.92 16.86 -1.25
N THR A 72 -14.06 18.17 -1.13
CA THR A 72 -15.33 18.79 -0.79
C THR A 72 -16.22 18.96 -2.02
N PRO A 73 -17.57 18.95 -1.87
CA PRO A 73 -18.47 19.21 -2.97
C PRO A 73 -18.29 20.61 -3.56
N GLY A 74 -18.59 20.76 -4.86
CA GLY A 74 -18.72 22.07 -5.50
C GLY A 74 -19.90 22.85 -4.93
N MET A 75 -19.89 24.15 -5.13
CA MET A 75 -20.94 25.07 -4.67
C MET A 75 -21.42 25.97 -5.83
N GLY A 76 -22.47 26.72 -5.60
CA GLY A 76 -22.92 27.78 -6.53
C GLY A 76 -21.88 28.92 -6.64
N ASP A 77 -22.15 29.89 -7.51
CA ASP A 77 -21.25 31.01 -7.80
C ASP A 77 -19.86 30.57 -8.30
N TRP A 78 -19.83 29.54 -9.15
CA TRP A 78 -18.62 28.94 -9.75
C TRP A 78 -17.59 28.43 -8.74
N ARG A 79 -17.96 28.26 -7.48
CA ARG A 79 -17.02 27.83 -6.44
C ARG A 79 -16.74 26.34 -6.55
N ARG A 80 -15.48 26.02 -6.80
CA ARG A 80 -15.00 24.64 -6.79
C ARG A 80 -14.84 24.14 -5.37
N GLY A 81 -15.05 22.84 -5.17
CA GLY A 81 -14.69 22.16 -3.94
C GLY A 81 -13.18 22.13 -3.73
N GLU A 82 -12.75 22.12 -2.48
CA GLU A 82 -11.35 21.96 -2.09
C GLU A 82 -10.91 20.52 -2.31
N ASN A 83 -9.67 20.34 -2.76
CA ASN A 83 -9.09 19.01 -2.87
C ASN A 83 -8.77 18.46 -1.47
N GLY A 84 -8.95 17.16 -1.29
CA GLY A 84 -8.50 16.45 -0.10
C GLY A 84 -6.98 16.48 0.01
N ALA A 85 -6.48 16.57 1.23
CA ALA A 85 -5.05 16.53 1.48
C ALA A 85 -4.51 15.11 1.28
N ASP A 86 -3.34 14.99 0.64
CA ASP A 86 -2.60 13.75 0.53
C ASP A 86 -2.05 13.32 1.90
N VAL A 87 -1.96 12.01 2.11
CA VAL A 87 -1.35 11.42 3.30
C VAL A 87 0.00 10.83 2.92
N ILE A 88 1.07 11.46 3.41
CA ILE A 88 2.44 10.98 3.20
C ILE A 88 2.79 10.07 4.38
N LEU A 89 3.17 8.83 4.06
CA LEU A 89 3.56 7.80 5.00
C LEU A 89 5.07 7.57 4.91
N PRO A 90 5.87 8.01 5.91
CA PRO A 90 7.31 7.83 5.89
C PRO A 90 7.66 6.37 6.14
N VAL A 91 8.47 5.78 5.25
CA VAL A 91 8.94 4.38 5.33
C VAL A 91 10.47 4.34 5.37
N PRO A 92 11.08 3.31 6.00
CA PRO A 92 12.52 3.11 5.98
C PRO A 92 13.05 2.89 4.56
N GLU A 93 14.31 3.25 4.35
CA GLU A 93 15.07 2.87 3.15
C GLU A 93 15.11 1.32 3.01
N GLY A 94 14.94 0.81 1.78
CA GLY A 94 14.90 -0.63 1.51
C GLY A 94 13.55 -1.28 1.83
N THR A 95 12.47 -0.50 1.91
CA THR A 95 11.10 -1.04 2.04
C THR A 95 10.61 -1.56 0.70
N VAL A 96 10.29 -2.86 0.65
CA VAL A 96 9.62 -3.50 -0.48
C VAL A 96 8.11 -3.43 -0.27
N VAL A 97 7.41 -2.92 -1.27
CA VAL A 97 5.95 -2.89 -1.30
C VAL A 97 5.46 -4.04 -2.16
N LYS A 98 4.66 -4.92 -1.57
CA LYS A 98 4.09 -6.09 -2.25
C LYS A 98 2.56 -6.02 -2.23
N ASP A 99 1.93 -6.66 -3.20
CA ASP A 99 0.51 -6.94 -3.15
C ASP A 99 0.23 -8.10 -2.17
N ILE A 100 -1.03 -8.32 -1.81
CA ILE A 100 -1.44 -9.45 -0.94
C ILE A 100 -1.06 -10.80 -1.55
N ASP A 101 -1.09 -10.95 -2.87
CA ASP A 101 -0.67 -12.15 -3.60
C ASP A 101 0.84 -12.41 -3.57
N GLY A 102 1.64 -11.48 -3.00
CA GLY A 102 3.08 -11.55 -2.89
C GLY A 102 3.85 -10.94 -4.06
N SER A 103 3.17 -10.45 -5.11
CA SER A 103 3.82 -9.75 -6.22
C SER A 103 4.45 -8.44 -5.76
N VAL A 104 5.65 -8.14 -6.23
CA VAL A 104 6.37 -6.91 -5.88
C VAL A 104 5.80 -5.75 -6.70
N ILE A 105 5.26 -4.74 -6.02
CA ILE A 105 4.76 -3.51 -6.65
C ILE A 105 5.92 -2.53 -6.86
N ALA A 106 6.72 -2.29 -5.81
CA ALA A 106 7.86 -1.38 -5.86
C ALA A 106 8.90 -1.73 -4.80
N ASP A 107 10.10 -1.24 -5.03
CA ASP A 107 11.23 -1.31 -4.12
C ASP A 107 11.74 0.11 -3.84
N LEU A 108 11.58 0.53 -2.60
CA LEU A 108 11.86 1.90 -2.16
C LEU A 108 13.26 1.95 -1.53
N VAL A 109 14.28 2.09 -2.37
CA VAL A 109 15.71 2.10 -1.95
C VAL A 109 16.27 3.52 -1.92
N GLU A 110 15.87 4.39 -2.89
CA GLU A 110 16.44 5.73 -2.99
C GLU A 110 15.86 6.67 -1.92
N PRO A 111 16.68 7.51 -1.30
CA PRO A 111 16.18 8.57 -0.40
C PRO A 111 15.13 9.43 -1.10
N ASP A 112 14.08 9.80 -0.38
CA ASP A 112 12.96 10.59 -0.88
C ASP A 112 12.16 9.96 -2.05
N ALA A 113 12.40 8.68 -2.37
CA ALA A 113 11.58 7.97 -3.35
C ALA A 113 10.12 7.93 -2.88
N GLU A 114 9.20 8.21 -3.80
CA GLU A 114 7.77 8.24 -3.54
C GLU A 114 7.02 7.19 -4.35
N LEU A 115 6.02 6.57 -3.73
CA LEU A 115 5.09 5.66 -4.38
C LEU A 115 3.66 6.01 -3.99
N VAL A 116 2.80 6.31 -4.96
CA VAL A 116 1.36 6.41 -4.72
C VAL A 116 0.81 4.99 -4.60
N VAL A 117 0.32 4.61 -3.43
CA VAL A 117 -0.22 3.27 -3.16
C VAL A 117 -1.74 3.21 -3.28
N ALA A 118 -2.42 4.33 -3.06
CA ALA A 118 -3.86 4.45 -3.32
C ALA A 118 -4.15 5.86 -3.84
N GLU A 119 -4.75 5.94 -5.03
CA GLU A 119 -5.10 7.21 -5.65
C GLU A 119 -6.40 7.78 -5.07
N GLY A 120 -6.46 9.10 -4.94
CA GLY A 120 -7.68 9.81 -4.59
C GLY A 120 -8.69 9.82 -5.72
N GLY A 121 -9.96 9.76 -5.36
CA GLY A 121 -11.08 9.81 -6.32
C GLY A 121 -11.15 11.15 -7.04
N ALA A 122 -11.44 11.13 -8.34
CA ALA A 122 -11.63 12.35 -9.10
C ALA A 122 -12.91 13.09 -8.68
N GLY A 123 -12.85 14.40 -8.53
CA GLY A 123 -14.02 15.24 -8.27
C GLY A 123 -15.05 15.19 -9.41
N GLY A 124 -16.32 15.27 -9.06
CA GLY A 124 -17.44 15.33 -9.99
C GLY A 124 -17.53 16.70 -10.67
N ARG A 125 -18.03 16.75 -11.88
CA ARG A 125 -18.22 18.02 -12.61
C ARG A 125 -19.53 18.69 -12.22
N GLY A 126 -19.48 20.00 -11.98
CA GLY A 126 -20.65 20.84 -11.81
C GLY A 126 -21.38 21.13 -13.13
N ASN A 127 -22.61 21.63 -13.05
CA ASN A 127 -23.42 21.90 -14.23
C ASN A 127 -22.83 22.98 -15.12
N PHE A 128 -22.01 23.89 -14.59
CA PHE A 128 -21.27 24.87 -15.38
C PHE A 128 -20.28 24.20 -16.33
N SER A 129 -19.48 23.25 -15.83
CA SER A 129 -18.50 22.49 -16.62
C SER A 129 -19.15 21.52 -17.62
N LEU A 130 -20.42 21.17 -17.43
CA LEU A 130 -21.21 20.29 -18.31
C LEU A 130 -22.01 21.07 -19.36
N ALA A 131 -22.05 22.38 -19.23
CA ALA A 131 -22.75 23.24 -20.18
C ALA A 131 -22.12 23.17 -21.59
N SER A 132 -22.96 23.12 -22.59
CA SER A 132 -22.55 23.07 -23.99
C SER A 132 -23.57 23.81 -24.90
N SER A 133 -23.21 23.99 -26.17
CA SER A 133 -24.15 24.59 -27.13
C SER A 133 -25.48 23.81 -27.29
N LYS A 134 -25.44 22.48 -27.06
CA LYS A 134 -26.62 21.62 -27.07
C LYS A 134 -27.36 21.62 -25.72
N ARG A 135 -26.65 21.71 -24.60
CA ARG A 135 -27.17 21.76 -23.22
C ARG A 135 -26.70 23.05 -22.57
N ARG A 136 -27.47 24.11 -22.65
CA ARG A 136 -27.06 25.43 -22.13
C ARG A 136 -27.09 25.52 -20.60
N ALA A 137 -28.04 24.83 -19.97
CA ALA A 137 -28.17 24.81 -18.50
C ALA A 137 -28.52 23.39 -18.02
N PRO A 138 -27.51 22.50 -17.88
CA PRO A 138 -27.77 21.14 -17.40
C PRO A 138 -28.39 21.15 -16.00
N GLY A 139 -29.42 20.33 -15.79
CA GLY A 139 -30.11 20.17 -14.53
C GLY A 139 -29.47 19.16 -13.58
N PHE A 140 -28.27 18.73 -13.87
CA PHE A 140 -27.55 17.69 -13.15
C PHE A 140 -26.08 18.05 -13.00
N HIS A 141 -25.41 17.30 -12.16
CA HIS A 141 -23.97 17.31 -11.97
C HIS A 141 -23.46 15.87 -11.99
N LEU A 142 -22.15 15.69 -12.06
CA LEU A 142 -21.53 14.38 -11.91
C LEU A 142 -21.11 14.17 -10.46
N LEU A 143 -21.26 12.94 -9.98
CA LEU A 143 -20.77 12.51 -8.69
C LEU A 143 -19.24 12.43 -8.71
N GLY A 144 -18.61 12.64 -7.57
CA GLY A 144 -17.21 12.32 -7.37
C GLY A 144 -16.99 10.82 -7.38
N LEU A 145 -15.83 10.40 -7.84
CA LEU A 145 -15.43 8.99 -7.81
C LEU A 145 -14.96 8.59 -6.43
N PRO A 146 -15.21 7.34 -6.02
CA PRO A 146 -14.58 6.81 -4.80
C PRO A 146 -13.07 6.77 -4.95
N GLY A 147 -12.35 6.96 -3.84
CA GLY A 147 -10.91 6.74 -3.78
C GLY A 147 -10.57 5.25 -3.90
N GLU A 148 -9.37 4.98 -4.38
CA GLU A 148 -8.87 3.61 -4.48
C GLU A 148 -8.69 3.01 -3.08
N LYS A 149 -9.11 1.75 -2.90
CA LYS A 149 -8.88 0.98 -1.67
C LYS A 149 -8.00 -0.21 -2.02
N LYS A 150 -6.90 -0.35 -1.29
CA LYS A 150 -5.94 -1.41 -1.55
C LYS A 150 -5.28 -1.87 -0.26
N ASP A 151 -4.99 -3.16 -0.21
CA ASP A 151 -4.21 -3.75 0.85
C ASP A 151 -2.81 -4.04 0.31
N VAL A 152 -1.79 -3.54 0.98
CA VAL A 152 -0.39 -3.74 0.58
C VAL A 152 0.43 -4.28 1.74
N VAL A 153 1.41 -5.10 1.41
CA VAL A 153 2.36 -5.64 2.37
C VAL A 153 3.65 -4.83 2.27
N LEU A 154 4.03 -4.16 3.35
CA LEU A 154 5.34 -3.53 3.48
C LEU A 154 6.30 -4.52 4.13
N GLU A 155 7.47 -4.70 3.55
CA GLU A 155 8.51 -5.60 4.04
C GLU A 155 9.87 -4.93 3.90
N LEU A 156 10.68 -4.95 4.97
CA LEU A 156 12.05 -4.44 4.93
C LEU A 156 12.97 -5.49 4.32
N LYS A 157 13.72 -5.15 3.27
CA LYS A 157 14.63 -6.06 2.55
C LYS A 157 15.77 -6.56 3.42
N SER A 158 16.31 -5.71 4.28
CA SER A 158 17.51 -6.02 5.05
C SER A 158 17.46 -5.31 6.40
N ILE A 159 17.71 -6.07 7.46
CA ILE A 159 17.85 -5.52 8.81
C ILE A 159 19.31 -5.17 9.07
N ALA A 160 20.24 -5.93 8.50
CA ALA A 160 21.67 -5.71 8.58
C ALA A 160 22.37 -6.24 7.33
N ASP A 161 23.48 -5.57 6.96
CA ASP A 161 24.37 -6.04 5.89
C ASP A 161 25.23 -7.20 6.37
N VAL A 162 25.63 -7.16 7.65
CA VAL A 162 26.54 -8.13 8.28
C VAL A 162 25.88 -8.80 9.49
N ALA A 163 25.86 -10.12 9.51
CA ALA A 163 25.40 -10.92 10.64
C ALA A 163 26.59 -11.44 11.47
N LEU A 164 26.63 -11.14 12.77
CA LEU A 164 27.56 -11.78 13.70
C LEU A 164 26.92 -13.06 14.23
N VAL A 165 27.55 -14.19 13.97
CA VAL A 165 27.16 -15.50 14.47
C VAL A 165 28.25 -16.05 15.39
N GLY A 166 27.87 -16.74 16.42
CA GLY A 166 28.82 -17.28 17.42
C GLY A 166 28.12 -17.62 18.73
N TYR A 167 28.77 -18.38 19.54
CA TYR A 167 28.22 -18.81 20.83
C TYR A 167 28.01 -17.64 21.80
N PRO A 168 27.18 -17.83 22.85
CA PRO A 168 27.08 -16.89 23.96
C PRO A 168 28.46 -16.58 24.54
N SER A 169 28.70 -15.35 24.97
CA SER A 169 29.96 -14.84 25.52
C SER A 169 31.16 -14.76 24.57
N ALA A 170 31.03 -15.09 23.28
CA ALA A 170 32.10 -14.85 22.29
C ALA A 170 32.41 -13.36 22.05
N GLY A 171 31.63 -12.46 22.63
CA GLY A 171 31.87 -11.02 22.58
C GLY A 171 31.22 -10.30 21.40
N LYS A 172 30.21 -10.89 20.75
CA LYS A 172 29.47 -10.30 19.60
C LYS A 172 28.92 -8.90 19.90
N SER A 173 28.18 -8.75 20.99
CA SER A 173 27.61 -7.47 21.40
C SER A 173 28.67 -6.44 21.77
N SER A 174 29.80 -6.87 22.36
CA SER A 174 30.96 -6.01 22.65
C SER A 174 31.64 -5.56 21.37
N LEU A 175 31.74 -6.45 20.37
CA LEU A 175 32.30 -6.15 19.07
C LEU A 175 31.46 -5.09 18.33
N ILE A 176 30.11 -5.23 18.31
CA ILE A 176 29.22 -4.21 17.77
C ILE A 176 29.40 -2.87 18.48
N ALA A 177 29.45 -2.87 19.82
CA ALA A 177 29.62 -1.64 20.58
C ALA A 177 30.97 -0.95 20.31
N ALA A 178 32.03 -1.74 20.04
CA ALA A 178 33.35 -1.22 19.71
C ALA A 178 33.50 -0.69 18.29
N MET A 179 32.76 -1.26 17.32
CA MET A 179 32.82 -0.90 15.90
C MET A 179 31.78 0.16 15.51
N SER A 180 30.66 0.25 16.21
CA SER A 180 29.58 1.17 15.85
C SER A 180 29.96 2.63 16.06
N ALA A 181 29.68 3.47 15.06
CA ALA A 181 29.88 4.92 15.10
C ALA A 181 28.89 5.64 16.05
N ALA A 182 27.74 5.02 16.31
CA ALA A 182 26.72 5.48 17.25
C ALA A 182 26.50 4.42 18.33
N ARG A 183 25.91 4.80 19.47
CA ARG A 183 25.52 3.81 20.49
C ARG A 183 24.61 2.76 19.84
N PRO A 184 24.94 1.45 19.97
CA PRO A 184 24.12 0.38 19.42
C PRO A 184 22.67 0.56 19.85
N LYS A 185 21.74 0.50 18.91
CA LYS A 185 20.31 0.51 19.23
C LYS A 185 19.89 -0.90 19.55
N ILE A 186 19.26 -1.06 20.70
CA ILE A 186 18.57 -2.29 21.08
C ILE A 186 17.29 -2.35 20.26
N ALA A 187 17.18 -3.32 19.36
CA ALA A 187 15.98 -3.52 18.54
C ALA A 187 15.12 -4.60 19.20
N ASP A 188 13.96 -4.23 19.73
CA ASP A 188 12.98 -5.17 20.30
C ASP A 188 12.20 -5.86 19.16
N TYR A 189 12.51 -7.10 18.89
CA TYR A 189 11.72 -7.93 17.98
C TYR A 189 10.55 -8.57 18.75
N PRO A 190 9.31 -8.47 18.27
CA PRO A 190 8.11 -8.93 18.99
C PRO A 190 8.07 -10.44 19.22
N PHE A 191 8.93 -11.20 18.54
CA PHE A 191 8.99 -12.66 18.59
C PHE A 191 10.29 -13.19 19.23
N THR A 192 11.18 -12.30 19.70
CA THR A 192 12.44 -12.73 20.35
C THR A 192 12.43 -12.38 21.83
N THR A 193 12.74 -13.35 22.66
CA THR A 193 13.01 -13.13 24.09
C THR A 193 14.38 -12.49 24.33
N LEU A 194 15.25 -12.49 23.28
CA LEU A 194 16.58 -11.88 23.26
C LEU A 194 16.59 -10.79 22.19
N VAL A 195 16.91 -9.58 22.60
CA VAL A 195 16.90 -8.39 21.75
C VAL A 195 18.22 -8.29 20.99
N PRO A 196 18.25 -8.32 19.64
CA PRO A 196 19.48 -8.16 18.88
C PRO A 196 20.02 -6.73 18.99
N ASN A 197 21.33 -6.61 19.07
CA ASN A 197 22.01 -5.33 19.01
C ASN A 197 22.29 -5.00 17.53
N LEU A 198 21.86 -3.82 17.10
CA LEU A 198 22.17 -3.27 15.79
C LEU A 198 23.19 -2.16 15.94
N GLY A 199 24.23 -2.19 15.11
CA GLY A 199 25.25 -1.15 15.01
C GLY A 199 25.36 -0.64 13.57
N VAL A 200 25.73 0.62 13.44
CA VAL A 200 26.10 1.22 12.16
C VAL A 200 27.60 1.45 12.16
N VAL A 201 28.30 0.85 11.21
CA VAL A 201 29.75 0.95 11.07
C VAL A 201 30.09 1.87 9.90
N GLU A 202 31.03 2.78 10.14
CA GLU A 202 31.58 3.66 9.12
C GLU A 202 33.04 3.26 8.84
N ALA A 203 33.33 2.87 7.60
CA ALA A 203 34.65 2.48 7.15
C ALA A 203 35.06 3.35 5.94
N GLY A 204 35.75 4.44 6.20
CA GLY A 204 36.09 5.44 5.18
C GLY A 204 34.84 6.12 4.63
N SER A 205 34.56 5.97 3.34
CA SER A 205 33.36 6.49 2.68
C SER A 205 32.18 5.51 2.69
N SER A 206 32.41 4.24 3.09
CA SER A 206 31.38 3.20 3.08
C SER A 206 30.72 3.11 4.46
N ARG A 207 29.41 2.89 4.43
CA ARG A 207 28.58 2.70 5.62
C ARG A 207 27.77 1.42 5.48
N TYR A 208 27.76 0.61 6.55
CA TYR A 208 26.99 -0.64 6.57
C TYR A 208 26.45 -0.91 7.98
N THR A 209 25.44 -1.78 8.05
CA THR A 209 24.79 -2.19 9.28
C THR A 209 25.26 -3.57 9.72
N ILE A 210 25.48 -3.74 11.03
CA ILE A 210 25.92 -4.98 11.64
C ILE A 210 24.91 -5.40 12.72
N ALA A 211 24.52 -6.68 12.73
CA ALA A 211 23.59 -7.21 13.72
C ALA A 211 24.21 -8.37 14.52
N ASP A 212 23.92 -8.38 15.82
CA ASP A 212 24.16 -9.55 16.67
C ASP A 212 23.01 -10.55 16.43
N VAL A 213 23.35 -11.77 16.07
CA VAL A 213 22.40 -12.88 15.96
C VAL A 213 22.51 -13.72 17.25
N PRO A 214 21.69 -13.42 18.29
CA PRO A 214 21.71 -14.20 19.51
C PRO A 214 21.06 -15.56 19.27
N GLY A 215 21.60 -16.63 19.88
CA GLY A 215 20.88 -17.89 20.04
C GLY A 215 21.03 -18.93 18.94
N LEU A 216 22.11 -18.92 18.14
CA LEU A 216 22.54 -20.13 17.45
C LEU A 216 23.08 -21.12 18.50
N ILE A 217 22.15 -21.92 19.07
CA ILE A 217 22.44 -23.00 20.01
C ILE A 217 22.15 -24.30 19.25
N PRO A 218 22.88 -25.38 19.47
CA PRO A 218 22.62 -26.68 18.84
C PRO A 218 21.15 -27.10 18.94
N GLY A 219 20.51 -27.47 17.80
CA GLY A 219 19.08 -27.81 17.72
C GLY A 219 18.14 -26.65 17.41
N ALA A 220 18.65 -25.48 17.08
CA ALA A 220 17.84 -24.33 16.65
C ALA A 220 17.06 -24.62 15.37
N SER A 221 17.64 -25.38 14.44
CA SER A 221 17.00 -25.84 13.21
C SER A 221 15.85 -26.84 13.45
N GLU A 222 15.84 -27.60 14.55
CA GLU A 222 14.79 -28.56 14.89
C GLU A 222 13.58 -27.93 15.61
N GLY A 223 13.55 -26.61 15.77
CA GLY A 223 12.46 -25.90 16.47
C GLY A 223 12.58 -25.94 18.01
N LYS A 224 13.68 -26.42 18.54
CA LYS A 224 14.00 -26.36 19.98
C LYS A 224 14.66 -25.02 20.30
N GLY A 225 13.87 -23.98 20.47
CA GLY A 225 14.34 -22.64 20.82
C GLY A 225 13.97 -21.56 19.79
N LEU A 226 14.56 -20.38 19.88
CA LEU A 226 14.32 -19.19 19.05
C LEU A 226 14.80 -19.30 17.58
N GLY A 227 15.11 -20.52 17.09
CA GLY A 227 15.97 -20.78 15.95
C GLY A 227 15.48 -20.28 14.58
N LEU A 228 14.27 -20.64 14.15
CA LEU A 228 13.83 -20.43 12.75
C LEU A 228 13.61 -18.95 12.39
N GLU A 229 13.08 -18.16 13.28
CA GLU A 229 12.82 -16.74 13.01
C GLU A 229 14.13 -15.93 12.99
N PHE A 230 15.12 -16.35 13.78
CA PHE A 230 16.45 -15.75 13.79
C PHE A 230 17.26 -16.06 12.53
N LEU A 231 17.14 -17.27 12.01
CA LEU A 231 17.83 -17.68 10.80
C LEU A 231 17.33 -16.90 9.57
N ARG A 232 16.07 -16.43 9.57
CA ARG A 232 15.54 -15.51 8.56
C ARG A 232 16.27 -14.17 8.49
N HIS A 233 16.84 -13.71 9.61
CA HIS A 233 17.62 -12.47 9.62
C HIS A 233 18.98 -12.67 8.98
N ILE A 234 19.62 -13.83 9.23
CA ILE A 234 20.89 -14.20 8.57
C ILE A 234 20.67 -14.36 7.06
N GLU A 235 19.54 -14.91 6.64
CA GLU A 235 19.16 -15.05 5.25
C GLU A 235 19.15 -13.72 4.48
N ARG A 236 18.96 -12.61 5.15
CA ARG A 236 18.91 -11.28 4.53
C ARG A 236 20.23 -10.52 4.56
N CYS A 237 21.24 -11.00 5.31
CA CYS A 237 22.54 -10.37 5.40
C CYS A 237 23.42 -10.68 4.18
N ALA A 238 24.28 -9.74 3.80
CA ALA A 238 25.26 -9.91 2.71
C ALA A 238 26.44 -10.80 3.14
N VAL A 239 26.92 -10.61 4.38
CA VAL A 239 28.12 -11.24 4.92
C VAL A 239 27.82 -11.91 6.25
N ILE A 240 28.37 -13.11 6.46
CA ILE A 240 28.31 -13.83 7.73
C ILE A 240 29.66 -13.77 8.42
N VAL A 241 29.68 -13.34 9.67
CA VAL A 241 30.89 -13.24 10.48
C VAL A 241 30.81 -14.21 11.65
N HIS A 242 31.67 -15.20 11.65
CA HIS A 242 31.84 -16.15 12.76
C HIS A 242 32.71 -15.53 13.82
N VAL A 243 32.17 -15.29 15.03
CA VAL A 243 32.90 -14.75 16.18
C VAL A 243 33.27 -15.89 17.11
N LEU A 244 34.55 -16.20 17.17
CA LEU A 244 35.14 -17.24 18.03
C LEU A 244 35.72 -16.61 19.28
N ASP A 245 35.56 -17.28 20.41
CA ASP A 245 36.15 -16.91 21.68
C ASP A 245 37.50 -17.59 21.85
N ALA A 246 38.60 -16.83 21.79
CA ALA A 246 39.92 -17.38 21.98
C ALA A 246 40.27 -17.63 23.49
N ALA A 247 39.52 -17.02 24.41
CA ALA A 247 39.77 -17.12 25.85
C ALA A 247 38.86 -18.15 26.54
N THR A 248 38.64 -19.32 25.92
CA THR A 248 37.67 -20.33 26.37
C THR A 248 38.15 -21.26 27.49
N LEU A 249 39.32 -21.04 28.05
CA LEU A 249 39.89 -21.90 29.12
C LEU A 249 38.99 -22.07 30.35
N GLU A 250 37.99 -21.20 30.53
CA GLU A 250 37.00 -21.33 31.62
C GLU A 250 35.82 -22.23 31.26
N SER A 251 35.63 -22.63 29.98
CA SER A 251 34.36 -23.24 29.50
C SER A 251 34.47 -24.65 28.92
N ASP A 252 35.64 -25.29 28.96
CA ASP A 252 35.83 -26.64 28.35
C ASP A 252 35.38 -26.74 26.88
N ARG A 253 35.39 -25.61 26.12
CA ARG A 253 34.91 -25.49 24.75
C ARG A 253 36.08 -25.35 23.79
N ASP A 254 35.88 -25.98 22.62
CA ASP A 254 36.78 -25.83 21.48
C ASP A 254 36.21 -24.86 20.47
N PRO A 255 36.83 -23.69 20.18
CA PRO A 255 36.35 -22.72 19.21
C PRO A 255 36.22 -23.29 17.80
N LEU A 256 37.03 -24.27 17.40
CA LEU A 256 36.95 -24.93 16.11
C LEU A 256 35.69 -25.81 16.01
N HIS A 257 35.41 -26.56 17.06
CA HIS A 257 34.18 -27.35 17.16
C HIS A 257 32.93 -26.44 17.17
N ASP A 258 32.99 -25.32 17.88
CA ASP A 258 31.90 -24.33 17.89
C ASP A 258 31.59 -23.80 16.48
N LEU A 259 32.63 -23.53 15.67
CA LEU A 259 32.49 -23.11 14.27
C LEU A 259 31.80 -24.18 13.43
N GLU A 260 32.19 -25.45 13.57
CA GLU A 260 31.61 -26.56 12.84
C GLU A 260 30.11 -26.77 13.13
N VAL A 261 29.76 -26.67 14.41
CA VAL A 261 28.36 -26.80 14.84
C VAL A 261 27.50 -25.68 14.24
N ILE A 262 27.98 -24.43 14.23
CA ILE A 262 27.27 -23.30 13.65
C ILE A 262 27.09 -23.49 12.12
N GLU A 263 28.14 -23.93 11.41
CA GLU A 263 28.06 -24.18 9.97
C GLU A 263 27.10 -25.33 9.62
N ALA A 264 27.07 -26.39 10.42
CA ALA A 264 26.13 -27.50 10.27
C ALA A 264 24.66 -27.03 10.44
N GLU A 265 24.40 -26.16 11.42
CA GLU A 265 23.08 -25.56 11.62
C GLU A 265 22.65 -24.66 10.44
N LEU A 266 23.57 -23.82 9.93
CA LEU A 266 23.32 -22.97 8.77
C LEU A 266 23.06 -23.82 7.51
N ALA A 267 23.78 -24.92 7.33
CA ALA A 267 23.59 -25.85 6.22
C ALA A 267 22.21 -26.53 6.28
N THR A 268 21.81 -27.02 7.46
CA THR A 268 20.50 -27.64 7.69
C THR A 268 19.36 -26.66 7.40
N TYR A 269 19.52 -25.42 7.82
CA TYR A 269 18.55 -24.37 7.53
C TYR A 269 18.48 -24.03 6.04
N SER A 270 19.62 -23.93 5.37
CA SER A 270 19.70 -23.66 3.93
C SER A 270 18.97 -24.72 3.10
N GLN A 271 19.07 -26.00 3.50
CA GLN A 271 18.32 -27.08 2.84
C GLN A 271 16.81 -26.92 2.98
N ARG A 272 16.31 -26.56 4.17
CA ARG A 272 14.89 -26.30 4.39
C ARG A 272 14.36 -25.14 3.56
N LEU A 273 15.12 -24.06 3.43
CA LEU A 273 14.76 -22.93 2.56
C LEU A 273 14.64 -23.33 1.09
N ALA A 274 15.52 -24.20 0.63
CA ALA A 274 15.45 -24.73 -0.74
C ALA A 274 14.18 -25.55 -0.98
N ASP A 275 13.77 -26.33 0.03
CA ASP A 275 12.55 -27.16 -0.03
C ASP A 275 11.27 -26.30 -0.01
N ASP A 276 11.27 -25.17 0.73
CA ASP A 276 10.13 -24.24 0.84
C ASP A 276 9.98 -23.27 -0.36
N GLY A 277 10.93 -23.28 -1.32
CA GLY A 277 10.88 -22.46 -2.53
C GLY A 277 11.03 -20.95 -2.28
N SER A 278 11.48 -20.54 -1.10
CA SER A 278 11.67 -19.12 -0.73
C SER A 278 12.99 -18.57 -1.29
N ALA A 279 12.99 -18.11 -2.54
CA ALA A 279 14.16 -17.42 -3.10
C ALA A 279 14.14 -15.93 -2.74
N THR A 280 15.14 -15.47 -2.01
CA THR A 280 15.28 -14.05 -1.56
C THR A 280 15.95 -13.13 -2.58
N GLY A 281 16.23 -13.61 -3.81
CA GLY A 281 16.95 -12.84 -4.84
C GLY A 281 18.45 -12.65 -4.58
N ARG A 282 18.96 -13.08 -3.42
CA ARG A 282 20.39 -13.08 -3.07
C ARG A 282 21.01 -14.47 -3.30
N LEU A 283 22.34 -14.55 -3.24
CA LEU A 283 23.07 -15.82 -3.25
C LEU A 283 22.53 -16.76 -2.16
N PRO A 284 22.48 -18.09 -2.44
CA PRO A 284 22.13 -19.07 -1.42
C PRO A 284 22.96 -18.89 -0.14
N LEU A 285 22.37 -19.13 1.02
CA LEU A 285 23.01 -18.88 2.33
C LEU A 285 24.40 -19.49 2.44
N MET A 286 24.59 -20.68 1.90
CA MET A 286 25.89 -21.37 1.94
C MET A 286 26.93 -20.83 0.94
N SER A 287 26.53 -20.02 -0.04
CA SER A 287 27.42 -19.41 -1.02
C SER A 287 27.82 -17.98 -0.67
N ARG A 288 27.34 -17.45 0.47
CA ARG A 288 27.66 -16.08 0.89
C ARG A 288 29.06 -15.95 1.45
N PRO A 289 29.68 -14.75 1.32
CA PRO A 289 30.97 -14.47 1.94
C PRO A 289 30.96 -14.72 3.45
N ARG A 290 31.96 -15.42 3.93
CA ARG A 290 32.20 -15.69 5.34
C ARG A 290 33.51 -15.06 5.81
N VAL A 291 33.50 -14.58 7.03
CA VAL A 291 34.66 -14.02 7.71
C VAL A 291 34.78 -14.65 9.10
N ILE A 292 35.97 -15.04 9.51
CA ILE A 292 36.23 -15.56 10.83
C ILE A 292 36.89 -14.46 11.67
N VAL A 293 36.35 -14.22 12.84
CA VAL A 293 36.88 -13.26 13.83
C VAL A 293 37.22 -13.99 15.10
N VAL A 294 38.50 -14.09 15.40
CA VAL A 294 39.02 -14.63 16.65
C VAL A 294 39.13 -13.46 17.65
N ASN A 295 38.20 -13.44 18.61
CA ASN A 295 38.08 -12.33 19.57
C ASN A 295 38.76 -12.65 20.89
N LYS A 296 39.00 -11.62 21.71
CA LYS A 296 39.68 -11.65 23.03
C LYS A 296 41.18 -11.98 22.97
N VAL A 297 41.86 -11.61 21.87
CA VAL A 297 43.31 -11.80 21.72
C VAL A 297 44.15 -10.85 22.61
N ASP A 298 43.50 -10.02 23.41
CA ASP A 298 44.14 -9.21 24.46
C ASP A 298 44.51 -10.03 25.70
N MET A 299 43.91 -11.20 25.88
CA MET A 299 44.23 -12.14 26.93
C MET A 299 45.43 -13.02 26.50
N PRO A 300 46.44 -13.27 27.37
CA PRO A 300 47.59 -14.08 26.99
C PRO A 300 47.22 -15.47 26.47
N ASP A 301 46.26 -16.13 27.11
CA ASP A 301 45.76 -17.43 26.72
C ASP A 301 45.00 -17.37 25.40
N GLY A 302 44.26 -16.25 25.15
CA GLY A 302 43.58 -16.00 23.91
C GLY A 302 44.53 -15.78 22.73
N ALA A 303 45.62 -15.10 22.93
CA ALA A 303 46.65 -14.92 21.89
C ALA A 303 47.32 -16.26 21.52
N ALA A 304 47.67 -17.08 22.51
CA ALA A 304 48.25 -18.40 22.27
C ALA A 304 47.25 -19.35 21.52
N MET A 305 46.00 -19.33 21.92
CA MET A 305 44.95 -20.13 21.25
C MET A 305 44.74 -19.65 19.81
N ALA A 306 44.69 -18.33 19.55
CA ALA A 306 44.57 -17.77 18.20
C ALA A 306 45.72 -18.24 17.29
N GLU A 307 46.97 -18.24 17.80
CA GLU A 307 48.15 -18.73 17.07
C GLU A 307 48.05 -20.24 16.76
N MET A 308 47.56 -21.04 17.70
CA MET A 308 47.38 -22.49 17.52
C MET A 308 46.32 -22.81 16.46
N MET A 309 45.24 -22.05 16.39
CA MET A 309 44.12 -22.28 15.46
C MET A 309 44.35 -21.64 14.07
N HIS A 310 45.34 -20.77 13.94
CA HIS A 310 45.53 -19.91 12.77
C HIS A 310 45.62 -20.72 11.47
N ASP A 311 46.47 -21.73 11.43
CA ASP A 311 46.72 -22.53 10.23
C ASP A 311 45.46 -23.32 9.83
N GLU A 312 44.74 -23.90 10.78
CA GLU A 312 43.53 -24.66 10.55
C GLU A 312 42.37 -23.78 10.07
N LEU A 313 42.26 -22.55 10.59
CA LEU A 313 41.26 -21.58 10.15
C LEU A 313 41.56 -21.08 8.73
N LEU A 314 42.84 -20.93 8.33
CA LEU A 314 43.24 -20.56 6.97
C LEU A 314 42.95 -21.66 5.95
N GLU A 315 43.02 -22.92 6.31
CA GLU A 315 42.68 -24.04 5.42
C GLU A 315 41.22 -24.01 4.94
N ARG A 316 40.31 -23.35 5.68
CA ARG A 316 38.93 -23.17 5.29
C ARG A 316 38.76 -22.16 4.13
N GLY A 317 39.77 -21.38 3.79
CA GLY A 317 39.77 -20.43 2.68
C GLY A 317 38.98 -19.15 2.94
N TRP A 318 38.60 -18.88 4.21
CA TRP A 318 37.91 -17.65 4.60
C TRP A 318 38.87 -16.66 5.22
N PRO A 319 38.66 -15.32 5.09
CA PRO A 319 39.46 -14.32 5.76
C PRO A 319 39.37 -14.48 7.28
N VAL A 320 40.50 -14.48 7.96
CA VAL A 320 40.63 -14.62 9.42
C VAL A 320 41.17 -13.32 9.99
N PHE A 321 40.50 -12.78 11.02
CA PHE A 321 40.90 -11.57 11.72
C PHE A 321 41.03 -11.84 13.22
N GLU A 322 42.19 -11.53 13.77
CA GLU A 322 42.46 -11.55 15.20
C GLU A 322 42.11 -10.19 15.79
N VAL A 323 41.14 -10.15 16.70
CA VAL A 323 40.66 -8.88 17.24
C VAL A 323 40.50 -8.89 18.75
N SER A 324 40.50 -7.71 19.33
CA SER A 324 40.03 -7.49 20.69
C SER A 324 38.99 -6.38 20.70
N ALA A 325 37.75 -6.71 21.03
CA ALA A 325 36.71 -5.74 21.24
C ALA A 325 37.01 -4.75 22.37
N LEU A 326 37.78 -5.17 23.37
CA LEU A 326 38.17 -4.36 24.54
C LEU A 326 39.24 -3.32 24.18
N THR A 327 40.36 -3.77 23.57
CA THR A 327 41.52 -2.91 23.24
C THR A 327 41.40 -2.26 21.86
N ARG A 328 40.39 -2.65 21.06
CA ARG A 328 40.16 -2.24 19.67
C ARG A 328 41.25 -2.68 18.68
N LYS A 329 42.11 -3.64 19.04
CA LYS A 329 43.11 -4.23 18.15
C LYS A 329 42.41 -4.94 16.99
N GLY A 330 42.87 -4.75 15.74
CA GLY A 330 42.38 -5.43 14.54
C GLY A 330 40.98 -4.98 14.06
N LEU A 331 40.24 -4.10 14.77
CA LEU A 331 38.88 -3.71 14.40
C LEU A 331 38.83 -2.83 13.15
N ARG A 332 39.87 -2.04 12.89
CA ARG A 332 39.94 -1.17 11.75
C ARG A 332 40.06 -1.99 10.46
N GLU A 333 40.99 -2.93 10.44
CA GLU A 333 41.21 -3.86 9.31
C GLU A 333 39.95 -4.68 9.03
N LEU A 334 39.32 -5.20 10.07
CA LEU A 334 38.04 -5.90 9.96
C LEU A 334 36.96 -5.02 9.37
N SER A 335 36.84 -3.76 9.81
CA SER A 335 35.79 -2.86 9.32
C SER A 335 35.90 -2.56 7.82
N TYR A 336 37.11 -2.37 7.31
CA TYR A 336 37.36 -2.15 5.88
C TYR A 336 37.15 -3.43 5.06
N ALA A 337 37.54 -4.59 5.56
CA ALA A 337 37.31 -5.86 4.88
C ALA A 337 35.80 -6.16 4.76
N LEU A 338 35.02 -5.95 5.80
CA LEU A 338 33.57 -6.12 5.77
C LEU A 338 32.91 -5.12 4.81
N ALA A 339 33.35 -3.85 4.82
CA ALA A 339 32.84 -2.84 3.88
C ALA A 339 33.05 -3.25 2.43
N ALA A 340 34.23 -3.79 2.09
CA ALA A 340 34.52 -4.26 0.73
C ALA A 340 33.61 -5.42 0.30
N LEU A 341 33.36 -6.39 1.19
CA LEU A 341 32.47 -7.52 0.91
C LEU A 341 31.01 -7.09 0.76
N VAL A 342 30.54 -6.17 1.58
CA VAL A 342 29.17 -5.60 1.47
C VAL A 342 29.01 -4.83 0.18
N GLU A 343 29.99 -4.04 -0.22
CA GLU A 343 29.98 -3.29 -1.47
C GLU A 343 29.94 -4.23 -2.70
N GLN A 344 30.70 -5.31 -2.64
CA GLN A 344 30.69 -6.34 -3.69
C GLN A 344 29.30 -7.01 -3.79
N ASP A 345 28.64 -7.36 -2.69
CA ASP A 345 27.27 -7.91 -2.68
C ASP A 345 26.27 -6.91 -3.28
N ARG A 346 26.38 -5.63 -2.92
CA ARG A 346 25.52 -4.56 -3.46
C ARG A 346 25.66 -4.41 -4.97
N GLN A 347 26.89 -4.46 -5.49
CA GLN A 347 27.17 -4.41 -6.93
C GLN A 347 26.58 -5.62 -7.65
N GLN A 348 26.75 -6.82 -7.12
CA GLN A 348 26.18 -8.04 -7.69
C GLN A 348 24.64 -7.99 -7.72
N LEU A 349 24.01 -7.47 -6.67
CA LEU A 349 22.54 -7.29 -6.64
C LEU A 349 22.08 -6.31 -7.72
N GLN A 350 22.79 -5.19 -7.91
CA GLN A 350 22.47 -4.22 -8.95
C GLN A 350 22.63 -4.82 -10.36
N GLU A 351 23.62 -5.66 -10.59
CA GLU A 351 23.82 -6.35 -11.87
C GLU A 351 22.68 -7.36 -12.15
N VAL A 352 22.26 -8.13 -11.15
CA VAL A 352 21.13 -9.08 -11.26
C VAL A 352 19.81 -8.33 -11.48
N GLU A 353 19.58 -7.23 -10.76
CA GLU A 353 18.39 -6.39 -10.93
C GLU A 353 18.37 -5.68 -12.31
N SER A 354 19.51 -5.32 -12.86
CA SER A 354 19.60 -4.72 -14.21
C SER A 354 19.35 -5.74 -15.34
N GLN A 355 19.60 -7.02 -15.10
CA GLN A 355 19.35 -8.11 -16.06
C GLN A 355 17.92 -8.65 -15.98
N THR A 356 17.27 -8.59 -14.84
CA THR A 356 15.83 -8.79 -14.74
C THR A 356 15.17 -7.58 -15.37
N VAL A 357 14.59 -7.78 -16.56
CA VAL A 357 13.72 -6.79 -17.20
C VAL A 357 12.69 -6.40 -16.15
N ARG A 358 12.90 -5.26 -15.48
CA ARG A 358 11.90 -4.67 -14.62
C ARG A 358 10.64 -4.58 -15.48
N PRO A 359 9.50 -5.17 -15.09
CA PRO A 359 8.27 -4.72 -15.68
C PRO A 359 8.23 -3.22 -15.37
N VAL A 360 8.57 -2.40 -16.38
CA VAL A 360 8.33 -0.97 -16.31
C VAL A 360 6.83 -0.92 -16.15
N ILE A 361 6.35 -0.69 -14.94
CA ILE A 361 4.99 -0.24 -14.71
C ILE A 361 4.97 1.14 -15.34
N THR A 362 4.81 1.17 -16.65
CA THR A 362 4.35 2.38 -17.32
C THR A 362 3.01 2.60 -16.69
N PRO A 363 2.80 3.71 -15.94
CA PRO A 363 1.44 4.13 -15.60
C PRO A 363 0.70 4.06 -16.92
N ASP A 364 -0.45 3.40 -16.93
CA ASP A 364 -1.27 3.28 -18.13
C ASP A 364 -1.29 4.66 -18.78
N PRO A 365 -0.74 4.83 -19.98
CA PRO A 365 -0.67 6.15 -20.55
C PRO A 365 -2.11 6.66 -20.57
N VAL A 366 -2.38 7.77 -19.90
CA VAL A 366 -3.65 8.51 -19.96
C VAL A 366 -3.85 9.04 -21.38
N GLY A 367 -3.67 8.19 -22.37
CA GLY A 367 -3.74 8.47 -23.78
C GLY A 367 -3.87 7.17 -24.54
N ARG A 368 -5.12 6.89 -24.93
CA ARG A 368 -5.51 5.98 -26.02
C ARG A 368 -4.39 5.10 -26.58
N ARG A 369 -4.35 3.84 -26.21
CA ARG A 369 -4.03 2.81 -27.20
C ARG A 369 -5.13 2.91 -28.27
N LYS A 370 -4.78 3.39 -29.43
CA LYS A 370 -5.69 3.69 -30.55
C LYS A 370 -6.57 2.51 -31.01
N ASN A 371 -6.38 1.31 -30.48
CA ASN A 371 -7.01 0.06 -30.90
C ASN A 371 -7.63 -0.77 -29.78
N GLU A 372 -7.69 -0.31 -28.52
CA GLU A 372 -8.44 -1.06 -27.51
C GLU A 372 -9.93 -0.71 -27.61
N PRO A 373 -10.82 -1.72 -27.65
CA PRO A 373 -12.26 -1.47 -27.63
C PRO A 373 -12.60 -0.74 -26.32
N ILE A 374 -13.42 0.31 -26.41
CA ILE A 374 -13.83 1.14 -25.27
C ILE A 374 -14.57 0.29 -24.22
N ALA A 375 -15.22 -0.76 -24.67
CA ALA A 375 -15.93 -1.73 -23.84
C ALA A 375 -15.79 -3.14 -24.42
N THR A 376 -15.74 -4.13 -23.56
CA THR A 376 -15.84 -5.55 -23.90
C THR A 376 -17.18 -6.06 -23.41
N ILE A 377 -17.96 -6.73 -24.28
CA ILE A 377 -19.28 -7.24 -23.94
C ILE A 377 -19.25 -8.75 -23.93
N LYS A 378 -19.77 -9.35 -22.86
CA LYS A 378 -19.92 -10.80 -22.70
C LYS A 378 -21.28 -11.14 -22.15
N LEU A 379 -21.91 -12.18 -22.68
CA LEU A 379 -23.14 -12.74 -22.12
C LEU A 379 -22.75 -13.59 -20.90
N VAL A 380 -23.27 -13.25 -19.72
CA VAL A 380 -22.96 -13.90 -18.44
C VAL A 380 -24.26 -14.25 -17.73
N ASN A 381 -24.25 -15.30 -16.90
CA ASN A 381 -25.38 -15.62 -16.03
C ASN A 381 -25.19 -14.90 -14.69
N HIS A 382 -26.10 -13.95 -14.42
CA HIS A 382 -26.16 -13.28 -13.11
C HIS A 382 -27.02 -14.11 -12.14
N PRO A 383 -26.64 -14.25 -10.86
CA PRO A 383 -27.35 -15.13 -9.91
C PRO A 383 -28.82 -14.78 -9.69
N GLN A 384 -29.18 -13.50 -9.82
CA GLN A 384 -30.54 -13.00 -9.57
C GLN A 384 -31.32 -12.69 -10.84
N GLU A 385 -30.66 -12.17 -11.90
CA GLU A 385 -31.29 -11.64 -13.11
C GLU A 385 -31.21 -12.62 -14.30
N GLY A 386 -30.52 -13.74 -14.16
CA GLY A 386 -30.37 -14.71 -15.26
C GLY A 386 -29.34 -14.25 -16.31
N LYS A 387 -29.69 -14.33 -17.59
CA LYS A 387 -28.77 -13.93 -18.67
C LYS A 387 -28.70 -12.41 -18.77
N VAL A 388 -27.49 -11.85 -18.60
CA VAL A 388 -27.21 -10.42 -18.69
C VAL A 388 -26.03 -10.16 -19.63
N TYR A 389 -26.06 -9.04 -20.36
CA TYR A 389 -24.92 -8.57 -21.13
C TYR A 389 -24.00 -7.75 -20.24
N GLN A 390 -22.88 -8.33 -19.86
CA GLN A 390 -21.87 -7.65 -19.05
C GLN A 390 -20.99 -6.77 -19.93
N VAL A 391 -20.96 -5.48 -19.63
CA VAL A 391 -20.11 -4.46 -20.25
C VAL A 391 -18.95 -4.15 -19.30
N ARG A 392 -17.72 -4.44 -19.71
CA ARG A 392 -16.50 -4.11 -18.97
C ARG A 392 -15.71 -3.06 -19.74
N GLY A 393 -15.20 -2.08 -19.04
CA GLY A 393 -14.33 -1.06 -19.60
C GLY A 393 -14.16 0.12 -18.66
N HIS A 394 -12.94 0.63 -18.53
CA HIS A 394 -12.62 1.73 -17.62
C HIS A 394 -13.55 2.96 -17.78
N LYS A 395 -13.90 3.33 -19.01
CA LYS A 395 -14.77 4.50 -19.26
C LYS A 395 -16.23 4.25 -18.90
N PRO A 396 -16.92 3.19 -19.42
CA PRO A 396 -18.29 2.90 -19.04
C PRO A 396 -18.49 2.74 -17.54
N GLU A 397 -17.63 1.97 -16.87
CA GLU A 397 -17.68 1.76 -15.41
C GLU A 397 -17.52 3.08 -14.65
N ARG A 398 -16.54 3.90 -15.03
CA ARG A 398 -16.34 5.23 -14.44
C ARG A 398 -17.55 6.15 -14.65
N TRP A 399 -18.16 6.13 -15.82
CA TRP A 399 -19.32 7.01 -16.12
C TRP A 399 -20.54 6.62 -15.31
N VAL A 400 -20.75 5.33 -15.09
CA VAL A 400 -21.81 4.82 -14.23
C VAL A 400 -21.61 5.28 -12.79
N LEU A 401 -20.42 5.15 -12.24
CA LEU A 401 -20.09 5.62 -10.89
C LEU A 401 -20.27 7.14 -10.73
N GLN A 402 -20.10 7.93 -11.80
CA GLN A 402 -20.27 9.37 -11.78
C GLN A 402 -21.73 9.83 -11.99
N THR A 403 -22.66 8.92 -12.23
CA THR A 403 -24.04 9.26 -12.58
C THR A 403 -24.95 9.16 -11.35
N ASP A 404 -25.72 10.22 -11.11
CA ASP A 404 -26.83 10.19 -10.15
C ASP A 404 -28.07 9.59 -10.85
N PHE A 405 -28.39 8.34 -10.54
CA PHE A 405 -29.54 7.63 -11.10
C PHE A 405 -30.90 8.15 -10.61
N THR A 406 -30.93 9.03 -9.64
CA THR A 406 -32.17 9.70 -9.21
C THR A 406 -32.55 10.86 -10.14
N ASN A 407 -31.62 11.28 -11.02
CA ASN A 407 -31.81 12.39 -11.94
C ASN A 407 -31.88 11.90 -13.40
N ASN A 408 -33.07 12.00 -14.01
CA ASN A 408 -33.32 11.55 -15.38
C ASN A 408 -32.41 12.22 -16.42
N GLU A 409 -32.05 13.50 -16.25
CA GLU A 409 -31.10 14.18 -17.15
C GLU A 409 -29.68 13.60 -17.05
N ALA A 410 -29.26 13.22 -15.87
CA ALA A 410 -27.95 12.58 -15.66
C ALA A 410 -27.92 11.20 -16.33
N VAL A 411 -29.00 10.43 -16.20
CA VAL A 411 -29.16 9.12 -16.85
C VAL A 411 -29.15 9.28 -18.37
N GLY A 412 -29.91 10.25 -18.92
CA GLY A 412 -29.88 10.57 -20.35
C GLY A 412 -28.49 10.98 -20.85
N TYR A 413 -27.73 11.72 -20.02
CA TYR A 413 -26.34 12.06 -20.34
C TYR A 413 -25.41 10.85 -20.35
N LEU A 414 -25.60 9.90 -19.43
CA LEU A 414 -24.87 8.62 -19.44
C LEU A 414 -25.16 7.85 -20.73
N ALA A 415 -26.44 7.71 -21.10
CA ALA A 415 -26.85 7.03 -22.32
C ALA A 415 -26.22 7.65 -23.57
N ASP A 416 -26.24 8.98 -23.69
CA ASP A 416 -25.56 9.69 -24.80
C ASP A 416 -24.06 9.38 -24.85
N ARG A 417 -23.39 9.32 -23.71
CA ARG A 417 -21.94 9.01 -23.64
C ARG A 417 -21.65 7.58 -24.05
N LEU A 418 -22.47 6.63 -23.63
CA LEU A 418 -22.34 5.21 -23.99
C LEU A 418 -22.60 5.02 -25.51
N ALA A 419 -23.60 5.69 -26.07
CA ALA A 419 -23.88 5.68 -27.50
C ALA A 419 -22.74 6.26 -28.34
N ILE A 420 -22.26 7.47 -27.98
CA ILE A 420 -21.11 8.11 -28.65
C ILE A 420 -19.83 7.26 -28.55
N ALA A 421 -19.68 6.51 -27.49
CA ALA A 421 -18.54 5.60 -27.28
C ALA A 421 -18.67 4.30 -28.09
N GLY A 422 -19.79 4.03 -28.72
CA GLY A 422 -20.05 2.83 -29.52
C GLY A 422 -20.42 1.59 -28.70
N VAL A 423 -20.74 1.75 -27.40
CA VAL A 423 -21.14 0.63 -26.54
C VAL A 423 -22.43 0.00 -27.03
N GLU A 424 -23.37 0.81 -27.55
CA GLU A 424 -24.62 0.32 -28.11
C GLU A 424 -24.39 -0.51 -29.39
N ASP A 425 -23.45 -0.09 -30.25
CA ASP A 425 -23.11 -0.85 -31.46
C ASP A 425 -22.50 -2.22 -31.10
N GLU A 426 -21.70 -2.27 -30.04
CA GLU A 426 -21.12 -3.53 -29.56
C GLU A 426 -22.18 -4.42 -28.88
N LEU A 427 -23.17 -3.85 -28.17
CA LEU A 427 -24.32 -4.61 -27.64
C LEU A 427 -25.14 -5.24 -28.75
N LEU A 428 -25.44 -4.48 -29.80
CA LEU A 428 -26.14 -4.99 -30.98
C LEU A 428 -25.39 -6.11 -31.69
N LYS A 429 -24.05 -5.96 -31.84
CA LYS A 429 -23.18 -7.03 -32.39
C LYS A 429 -23.16 -8.28 -31.52
N ALA A 430 -23.24 -8.13 -30.20
CA ALA A 430 -23.35 -9.24 -29.27
C ALA A 430 -24.71 -9.92 -29.24
N GLY A 431 -25.71 -9.36 -30.00
CA GLY A 431 -27.03 -9.92 -30.13
C GLY A 431 -28.07 -9.41 -29.12
N ALA A 432 -27.75 -8.33 -28.38
CA ALA A 432 -28.68 -7.73 -27.44
C ALA A 432 -29.88 -7.10 -28.17
N GLN A 433 -31.07 -7.24 -27.60
CA GLN A 433 -32.32 -6.65 -28.09
C GLN A 433 -32.84 -5.62 -27.09
N GLY A 434 -33.67 -4.68 -27.57
CA GLY A 434 -34.35 -3.74 -26.69
C GLY A 434 -35.17 -4.47 -25.61
N GLY A 435 -34.98 -4.12 -24.37
CA GLY A 435 -35.54 -4.80 -23.19
C GLY A 435 -34.62 -5.79 -22.50
N ASP A 436 -33.46 -6.11 -23.09
CA ASP A 436 -32.48 -6.99 -22.43
C ASP A 436 -31.81 -6.31 -21.25
N THR A 437 -31.40 -7.13 -20.27
CA THR A 437 -30.71 -6.67 -19.10
C THR A 437 -29.22 -6.51 -19.36
N VAL A 438 -28.70 -5.32 -19.09
CA VAL A 438 -27.29 -4.96 -19.24
C VAL A 438 -26.69 -4.66 -17.85
N LEU A 439 -25.52 -5.22 -17.57
CA LEU A 439 -24.72 -4.98 -16.37
C LEU A 439 -23.45 -4.22 -16.77
N ILE A 440 -23.23 -3.04 -16.24
CA ILE A 440 -21.95 -2.33 -16.40
C ILE A 440 -21.14 -2.48 -15.11
N GLY A 441 -19.98 -3.12 -15.20
CA GLY A 441 -19.09 -3.37 -14.08
C GLY A 441 -18.92 -4.85 -13.75
N ASP A 442 -18.56 -5.11 -12.48
CA ASP A 442 -18.39 -6.48 -11.99
C ASP A 442 -19.72 -7.13 -11.63
N LEU A 443 -19.74 -8.46 -11.56
CA LEU A 443 -20.93 -9.23 -11.16
C LEU A 443 -21.39 -8.94 -9.73
N SER A 444 -20.47 -8.49 -8.85
CA SER A 444 -20.78 -8.18 -7.45
C SER A 444 -21.28 -6.76 -7.23
N ASP A 445 -20.70 -5.78 -7.95
CA ASP A 445 -20.89 -4.34 -7.66
C ASP A 445 -21.33 -3.54 -8.88
N GLY A 446 -21.59 -4.21 -10.00
CA GLY A 446 -22.02 -3.58 -11.25
C GLY A 446 -23.43 -3.03 -11.18
N VAL A 447 -23.72 -2.01 -12.00
CA VAL A 447 -25.06 -1.43 -12.11
C VAL A 447 -25.83 -2.14 -13.21
N ILE A 448 -26.99 -2.64 -12.83
CA ILE A 448 -27.92 -3.37 -13.71
C ILE A 448 -29.01 -2.42 -14.19
N PHE A 449 -29.30 -2.42 -15.49
CA PHE A 449 -30.41 -1.68 -16.08
C PHE A 449 -30.97 -2.41 -17.30
N THR A 450 -32.23 -2.11 -17.64
CA THR A 450 -32.84 -2.56 -18.86
C THR A 450 -32.37 -1.67 -20.01
N TRP A 451 -31.81 -2.28 -21.05
CA TRP A 451 -31.31 -1.53 -22.20
C TRP A 451 -32.41 -1.24 -23.20
N GLU A 452 -32.55 0.04 -23.55
CA GLU A 452 -33.35 0.49 -24.65
C GLU A 452 -32.48 1.26 -25.65
N PRO A 453 -32.47 0.90 -26.95
CA PRO A 453 -31.63 1.58 -27.92
C PRO A 453 -31.97 3.09 -27.99
N THR A 454 -30.94 3.93 -28.03
CA THR A 454 -31.06 5.41 -28.00
C THR A 454 -31.89 5.98 -29.16
N LEU A 455 -32.10 5.21 -30.25
CA LEU A 455 -32.97 5.58 -31.37
C LEU A 455 -34.43 5.80 -30.97
N THR A 456 -34.85 5.15 -29.88
CA THR A 456 -36.24 5.29 -29.35
C THR A 456 -36.32 6.26 -28.17
N ALA A 457 -35.34 6.28 -27.30
CA ALA A 457 -35.38 7.07 -26.04
C ALA A 457 -34.88 8.51 -26.22
N GLY A 458 -33.87 8.74 -27.06
CA GLY A 458 -33.23 10.06 -27.21
C GLY A 458 -34.10 11.10 -27.97
N ALA A 459 -35.04 10.66 -28.80
CA ALA A 459 -35.91 11.55 -29.55
C ALA A 459 -37.10 12.05 -28.73
N GLU A 460 -37.53 11.31 -27.70
CA GLU A 460 -38.69 11.67 -26.87
C GLU A 460 -38.31 12.52 -25.65
N LEU A 461 -37.08 12.39 -25.13
CA LEU A 461 -36.58 13.19 -23.98
C LEU A 461 -36.01 14.55 -24.37
N LEU A 462 -35.72 14.77 -25.64
CA LEU A 462 -35.36 16.08 -26.19
C LEU A 462 -36.63 16.87 -26.51
N GLY A 463 -37.24 17.47 -25.50
CA GLY A 463 -38.20 18.56 -25.70
C GLY A 463 -37.63 19.59 -26.67
N GLN A 464 -38.47 20.39 -27.33
CA GLN A 464 -38.06 21.40 -28.32
C GLN A 464 -36.82 22.18 -27.86
N ARG A 465 -35.89 22.41 -28.79
CA ARG A 465 -34.61 23.11 -28.53
C ARG A 465 -34.83 24.34 -27.65
N GLY A 466 -34.35 24.26 -26.40
CA GLY A 466 -34.35 25.38 -25.48
C GLY A 466 -35.36 25.34 -24.34
N THR A 467 -36.16 24.27 -24.22
CA THR A 467 -37.04 24.05 -23.07
C THR A 467 -36.35 23.19 -22.03
N ASP A 468 -35.99 23.81 -20.89
CA ASP A 468 -35.65 23.07 -19.67
C ASP A 468 -36.96 22.82 -18.92
N VAL A 469 -37.34 21.57 -18.71
CA VAL A 469 -38.56 21.15 -18.00
C VAL A 469 -38.73 21.89 -16.67
N ARG A 470 -37.64 22.30 -16.04
CA ARG A 470 -37.63 23.10 -14.80
C ARG A 470 -38.04 24.57 -15.03
N VAL A 471 -37.98 25.06 -16.24
CA VAL A 471 -38.42 26.43 -16.59
C VAL A 471 -39.92 26.46 -16.85
N GLU A 472 -40.50 25.36 -17.36
CA GLU A 472 -41.94 25.24 -17.59
C GLU A 472 -42.74 25.03 -16.30
N ASP A 473 -42.17 24.37 -15.29
CA ASP A 473 -42.78 24.15 -13.97
C ASP A 473 -42.51 25.27 -12.96
N TYR A 474 -41.86 26.36 -13.35
CA TYR A 474 -41.56 27.46 -12.46
C TYR A 474 -42.77 28.37 -12.19
N HIS A 475 -43.83 27.79 -11.66
CA HIS A 475 -44.81 28.56 -10.93
C HIS A 475 -44.22 29.00 -9.60
N ARG A 476 -43.90 30.30 -9.47
CA ARG A 476 -43.45 30.92 -8.25
C ARG A 476 -44.49 30.62 -7.17
N ARG A 477 -44.22 29.64 -6.31
CA ARG A 477 -45.08 29.28 -5.18
C ARG A 477 -45.40 30.55 -4.40
N THR A 478 -46.67 30.84 -4.29
CA THR A 478 -47.12 32.02 -3.56
C THR A 478 -46.79 31.87 -2.07
N ASN A 479 -46.73 33.00 -1.34
CA ASN A 479 -46.50 32.93 0.12
C ASN A 479 -47.56 32.10 0.86
N GLU A 480 -48.77 32.05 0.30
CA GLU A 480 -49.88 31.22 0.80
C GLU A 480 -49.60 29.74 0.63
N GLN A 481 -49.14 29.32 -0.56
CA GLN A 481 -48.77 27.91 -0.82
C GLN A 481 -47.63 27.44 0.07
N ARG A 482 -46.61 28.27 0.27
CA ARG A 482 -45.51 27.93 1.22
C ARG A 482 -45.97 27.82 2.67
N ARG A 483 -46.93 28.66 3.08
CA ARG A 483 -47.51 28.58 4.42
C ARG A 483 -48.39 27.35 4.57
N ALA A 484 -49.17 26.99 3.53
CA ALA A 484 -49.97 25.77 3.50
C ALA A 484 -49.11 24.50 3.61
N GLU A 485 -48.07 24.39 2.76
CA GLU A 485 -47.11 23.26 2.82
C GLU A 485 -46.37 23.18 4.15
N TYR A 486 -45.99 24.32 4.72
CA TYR A 486 -45.36 24.34 6.05
C TYR A 486 -46.30 23.86 7.12
N LYS A 487 -47.58 24.31 7.08
CA LYS A 487 -48.62 23.87 8.02
C LYS A 487 -48.90 22.39 7.89
N GLU A 488 -49.07 21.89 6.66
CA GLU A 488 -49.29 20.46 6.38
C GLU A 488 -48.14 19.60 6.90
N ARG A 489 -46.90 20.06 6.69
CA ARG A 489 -45.71 19.37 7.23
C ARG A 489 -45.61 19.38 8.75
N MET A 490 -46.08 20.47 9.39
CA MET A 490 -46.12 20.55 10.84
C MET A 490 -47.24 19.69 11.39
N ASP A 491 -48.40 19.69 10.77
CA ASP A 491 -49.56 18.84 11.17
C ASP A 491 -49.20 17.34 11.00
N ALA A 492 -48.52 16.94 9.93
CA ALA A 492 -48.02 15.58 9.71
C ALA A 492 -46.99 15.18 10.80
N LYS A 493 -46.13 16.11 11.19
CA LYS A 493 -45.12 15.88 12.24
C LYS A 493 -45.75 15.76 13.63
N GLU A 494 -46.84 16.48 13.87
CA GLU A 494 -47.59 16.42 15.11
C GLU A 494 -48.41 15.13 15.19
N ALA A 495 -49.03 14.72 14.07
CA ALA A 495 -49.73 13.43 13.96
C ALA A 495 -48.77 12.23 14.17
N ALA A 496 -47.56 12.26 13.56
CA ALA A 496 -46.54 11.24 13.77
C ALA A 496 -46.08 11.16 15.24
N ARG A 497 -45.92 12.32 15.90
CA ARG A 497 -45.59 12.37 17.34
C ARG A 497 -46.73 11.86 18.25
N ALA A 498 -47.99 12.11 17.85
CA ALA A 498 -49.15 11.59 18.56
C ALA A 498 -49.25 10.06 18.43
N ALA A 499 -49.01 9.53 17.20
CA ALA A 499 -48.97 8.09 16.96
C ALA A 499 -47.85 7.40 17.77
N LEU A 500 -46.66 7.97 17.81
CA LEU A 500 -45.53 7.45 18.62
C LEU A 500 -45.84 7.46 20.13
N ARG A 501 -46.57 8.47 20.64
CA ARG A 501 -46.99 8.51 22.04
C ARG A 501 -48.07 7.45 22.35
N GLU A 502 -48.92 7.18 21.37
CA GLU A 502 -49.95 6.15 21.50
C GLU A 502 -49.35 4.74 21.47
N GLU A 503 -48.37 4.49 20.62
CA GLU A 503 -47.59 3.26 20.58
C GLU A 503 -46.78 3.05 21.88
N ALA A 504 -46.16 4.11 22.40
CA ALA A 504 -45.45 4.07 23.68
C ALA A 504 -46.41 3.80 24.85
N ALA A 505 -47.63 4.37 24.85
CA ALA A 505 -48.62 4.14 25.87
C ALA A 505 -49.22 2.70 25.83
N GLN A 506 -49.17 2.05 24.66
CA GLN A 506 -49.57 0.65 24.47
C GLN A 506 -48.47 -0.36 24.81
N GLY A 507 -47.30 0.10 25.25
CA GLY A 507 -46.20 -0.77 25.68
C GLY A 507 -45.50 -1.50 24.51
N LEU A 508 -45.70 -1.07 23.28
CA LEU A 508 -45.05 -1.62 22.06
C LEU A 508 -43.62 -1.09 21.88
N TRP A 509 -43.20 -0.14 22.68
CA TRP A 509 -41.84 0.43 22.67
C TRP A 509 -41.16 0.15 24.01
N THR A 510 -40.13 -0.64 24.00
CA THR A 510 -39.17 -0.76 25.11
C THR A 510 -37.91 0.02 24.70
N ASP A 511 -37.65 1.09 25.45
CA ASP A 511 -36.41 1.85 25.31
C ASP A 511 -35.23 0.93 25.70
N PRO A 512 -34.23 0.68 24.83
CA PRO A 512 -33.13 -0.21 25.15
C PRO A 512 -32.16 0.36 26.20
N ASP A 513 -32.34 1.62 26.65
CA ASP A 513 -31.46 2.32 27.60
C ASP A 513 -32.10 2.62 28.95
N LEU A 514 -33.19 1.92 29.31
CA LEU A 514 -33.78 1.94 30.68
C LEU A 514 -33.69 0.59 31.33
#